data_e78a2ab319d58d1efe2b3ed2a0a7c7cb
#
_entry.id   e78a2ab319d58d1efe2b3ed2a0a7c7cb
#
_cell.length_a   1.000
_cell.length_b   1.000
_cell.length_c   1.000
_cell.angle_alpha   90.00
_cell.angle_beta   90.00
_cell.angle_gamma   90.00
#
_symmetry.space_group_name_H-M   'P 1'
#
loop_
_entity.id
_entity.type
_entity.pdbx_description
1 polymer ?
#
loop_
_entity_poly.entity_id
_entity_poly.type
_entity_poly.pdbx_seq_one_letter_code
_entity_poly.pdbx_strand_id
1 'polypeptide(L)'
;MADVTVKDIFKEMPNRFNADAAKDMDAVIQFNLTGDDAGQYHAIIKGGKLEVKEGTHPTPKMTMTMAGKDYVDLTLGKLNGQMAFMQGKLKIAGDMGLAMKMQTLFRNG
;
A
#
# COMPACT_ATOMS: atom_id res chain seq x y z
N MET A 1 3.37 -23.10 10.45
CA MET A 1 2.68 -22.23 9.49
C MET A 1 3.53 -21.00 9.25
N ALA A 2 3.78 -20.69 8.00
CA ALA A 2 4.61 -19.54 7.67
C ALA A 2 3.84 -18.25 7.92
N ASP A 3 4.52 -17.29 8.51
CA ASP A 3 3.94 -15.96 8.69
C ASP A 3 3.88 -15.23 7.36
N VAL A 4 2.86 -14.42 7.18
CA VAL A 4 2.75 -13.54 6.02
C VAL A 4 3.78 -12.42 6.17
N THR A 5 4.55 -12.18 5.12
CA THR A 5 5.57 -11.13 5.11
C THR A 5 5.15 -9.98 4.20
N VAL A 6 5.84 -8.85 4.31
CA VAL A 6 5.65 -7.71 3.41
C VAL A 6 5.82 -8.15 1.95
N LYS A 7 6.83 -8.96 1.68
CA LYS A 7 7.08 -9.45 0.32
C LYS A 7 5.90 -10.25 -0.22
N ASP A 8 5.30 -11.09 0.62
CA ASP A 8 4.12 -11.86 0.24
C ASP A 8 2.94 -10.95 -0.10
N ILE A 9 2.76 -9.89 0.68
CA ILE A 9 1.68 -8.92 0.46
C ILE A 9 1.81 -8.28 -0.91
N PHE A 10 3.00 -7.80 -1.26
CA PHE A 10 3.21 -7.15 -2.55
C PHE A 10 3.14 -8.13 -3.71
N LYS A 11 3.53 -9.37 -3.49
CA LYS A 11 3.41 -10.43 -4.51
C LYS A 11 1.94 -10.70 -4.85
N GLU A 12 1.06 -10.66 -3.84
CA GLU A 12 -0.36 -10.91 -4.01
C GLU A 12 -1.18 -9.65 -4.35
N MET A 13 -0.57 -8.48 -4.27
CA MET A 13 -1.27 -7.21 -4.49
C MET A 13 -2.02 -7.15 -5.82
N PRO A 14 -1.47 -7.61 -6.96
CA PRO A 14 -2.22 -7.60 -8.20
C PRO A 14 -3.52 -8.41 -8.15
N ASN A 15 -3.57 -9.47 -7.36
CA ASN A 15 -4.78 -10.29 -7.21
C ASN A 15 -5.85 -9.60 -6.37
N ARG A 16 -5.47 -8.62 -5.57
CA ARG A 16 -6.39 -7.86 -4.73
C ARG A 16 -6.80 -6.54 -5.34
N PHE A 17 -6.21 -6.20 -6.47
CA PHE A 17 -6.41 -4.91 -7.13
C PHE A 17 -7.78 -4.86 -7.80
N ASN A 18 -8.50 -3.76 -7.55
CA ASN A 18 -9.80 -3.49 -8.18
C ASN A 18 -9.58 -2.65 -9.43
N ALA A 19 -9.51 -3.30 -10.58
CA ALA A 19 -9.25 -2.63 -11.85
C ALA A 19 -10.35 -1.64 -12.23
N ASP A 20 -11.60 -1.96 -11.90
CA ASP A 20 -12.72 -1.07 -12.22
C ASP A 20 -12.63 0.26 -11.47
N ALA A 21 -12.23 0.22 -10.21
CA ALA A 21 -12.07 1.41 -9.39
C ALA A 21 -10.92 2.29 -9.89
N ALA A 22 -9.97 1.70 -10.60
CA ALA A 22 -8.75 2.37 -11.05
C ALA A 22 -8.71 2.67 -12.54
N LYS A 23 -9.77 2.42 -13.28
CA LYS A 23 -9.75 2.48 -14.76
C LYS A 23 -9.33 3.84 -15.32
N ASP A 24 -9.63 4.92 -14.59
CA ASP A 24 -9.29 6.28 -15.00
C ASP A 24 -8.15 6.88 -14.19
N MET A 25 -7.44 6.06 -13.42
CA MET A 25 -6.36 6.54 -12.56
C MET A 25 -5.01 6.46 -13.24
N ASP A 26 -4.16 7.41 -12.89
CA ASP A 26 -2.75 7.43 -13.26
C ASP A 26 -2.00 7.93 -12.04
N ALA A 27 -1.47 7.01 -11.25
CA ALA A 27 -0.88 7.35 -9.97
C ALA A 27 0.23 6.37 -9.58
N VAL A 28 1.19 6.86 -8.81
CA VAL A 28 2.23 6.03 -8.20
C VAL A 28 2.14 6.17 -6.70
N ILE A 29 2.11 5.04 -6.02
CA ILE A 29 2.08 4.97 -4.56
C ILE A 29 3.40 4.37 -4.08
N GLN A 30 4.10 5.11 -3.23
CA GLN A 30 5.33 4.64 -2.62
C GLN A 30 5.04 4.06 -1.24
N PHE A 31 5.57 2.88 -0.98
CA PHE A 31 5.45 2.23 0.33
C PHE A 31 6.84 2.16 0.96
N ASN A 32 7.03 2.89 2.04
CA ASN A 32 8.26 2.86 2.83
C ASN A 32 7.98 2.13 4.14
N LEU A 33 8.40 0.88 4.20
CA LEU A 33 8.13 0.02 5.35
C LEU A 33 9.38 -0.16 6.18
N THR A 34 9.24 0.00 7.49
CA THR A 34 10.35 0.04 8.42
C THR A 34 10.32 -1.13 9.40
N GLY A 35 11.36 -1.28 10.21
CA GLY A 35 11.41 -2.29 11.26
C GLY A 35 11.89 -3.65 10.79
N ASP A 36 11.41 -4.70 11.44
CA ASP A 36 11.91 -6.06 11.20
C ASP A 36 11.55 -6.61 9.82
N ASP A 37 10.39 -6.24 9.30
CA ASP A 37 9.94 -6.66 7.97
C ASP A 37 9.92 -5.42 7.08
N ALA A 38 11.08 -4.83 6.89
CA ALA A 38 11.24 -3.59 6.16
C ALA A 38 11.34 -3.83 4.66
N GLY A 39 11.06 -2.77 3.90
CA GLY A 39 11.24 -2.79 2.46
C GLY A 39 10.67 -1.53 1.84
N GLN A 40 11.11 -1.25 0.64
CA GLN A 40 10.58 -0.15 -0.16
C GLN A 40 9.99 -0.73 -1.43
N TYR A 41 8.74 -0.39 -1.68
CA TYR A 41 8.01 -0.86 -2.86
C TYR A 41 7.21 0.30 -3.42
N HIS A 42 6.91 0.24 -4.70
CA HIS A 42 5.98 1.19 -5.28
C HIS A 42 5.01 0.50 -6.22
N ALA A 43 3.79 1.03 -6.26
CA ALA A 43 2.73 0.55 -7.12
C ALA A 43 2.43 1.61 -8.17
N ILE A 44 2.49 1.20 -9.43
CA ILE A 44 2.17 2.07 -10.56
C ILE A 44 0.80 1.67 -11.07
N ILE A 45 -0.14 2.60 -11.00
CA ILE A 45 -1.53 2.38 -11.44
C ILE A 45 -1.76 3.23 -12.67
N LYS A 46 -2.14 2.60 -13.77
CA LYS A 46 -2.39 3.31 -15.02
C LYS A 46 -3.45 2.59 -15.84
N GLY A 47 -4.55 3.28 -16.12
CA GLY A 47 -5.60 2.76 -16.98
C GLY A 47 -6.17 1.42 -16.55
N GLY A 48 -6.39 1.23 -15.25
CA GLY A 48 -6.93 -0.01 -14.71
C GLY A 48 -5.91 -1.12 -14.54
N LYS A 49 -4.63 -0.83 -14.74
CA LYS A 49 -3.56 -1.82 -14.58
C LYS A 49 -2.67 -1.46 -13.41
N LEU A 50 -2.14 -2.49 -12.75
CA LEU A 50 -1.24 -2.34 -11.63
C LEU A 50 0.09 -3.02 -11.92
N GLU A 51 1.17 -2.29 -11.65
CA GLU A 51 2.52 -2.83 -11.67
C GLU A 51 3.16 -2.56 -10.31
N VAL A 52 3.69 -3.60 -9.68
CA VAL A 52 4.36 -3.49 -8.39
C VAL A 52 5.85 -3.76 -8.58
N LYS A 53 6.68 -2.85 -8.07
CA LYS A 53 8.14 -2.97 -8.16
C LYS A 53 8.77 -2.71 -6.80
N GLU A 54 9.92 -3.34 -6.55
CA GLU A 54 10.74 -3.01 -5.40
C GLU A 54 11.49 -1.71 -5.65
N GLY A 55 11.74 -0.97 -4.57
CA GLY A 55 12.53 0.23 -4.62
C GLY A 55 11.70 1.50 -4.52
N THR A 56 12.39 2.61 -4.74
CA THR A 56 11.81 3.94 -4.61
C THR A 56 11.53 4.53 -5.98
N HIS A 57 10.33 5.07 -6.13
CA HIS A 57 9.96 5.81 -7.34
C HIS A 57 10.33 7.29 -7.14
N PRO A 58 10.90 7.96 -8.15
CA PRO A 58 11.35 9.35 -7.99
C PRO A 58 10.22 10.36 -7.81
N THR A 59 9.03 10.06 -8.31
CA THR A 59 7.91 11.02 -8.28
C THR A 59 6.60 10.35 -7.86
N PRO A 60 6.51 9.81 -6.64
CA PRO A 60 5.25 9.22 -6.19
C PRO A 60 4.21 10.30 -5.94
N LYS A 61 2.96 9.99 -6.25
CA LYS A 61 1.86 10.88 -5.95
C LYS A 61 1.50 10.85 -4.47
N MET A 62 1.74 9.71 -3.84
CA MET A 62 1.52 9.51 -2.42
C MET A 62 2.60 8.59 -1.88
N THR A 63 3.05 8.86 -0.65
CA THR A 63 3.99 7.99 0.07
C THR A 63 3.36 7.56 1.39
N MET A 64 3.36 6.25 1.61
CA MET A 64 2.90 5.64 2.85
C MET A 64 4.10 5.12 3.61
N THR A 65 4.23 5.52 4.88
CA THR A 65 5.32 5.07 5.75
C THR A 65 4.74 4.42 7.00
N MET A 66 5.13 3.19 7.27
CA MET A 66 4.74 2.48 8.49
C MET A 66 5.65 1.29 8.72
N ALA A 67 5.57 0.70 9.92
CA ALA A 67 6.30 -0.53 10.19
C ALA A 67 5.76 -1.66 9.32
N GLY A 68 6.65 -2.51 8.82
CA GLY A 68 6.26 -3.63 7.97
C GLY A 68 5.26 -4.56 8.63
N LYS A 69 5.46 -4.86 9.91
CA LYS A 69 4.52 -5.68 10.68
C LYS A 69 3.13 -5.05 10.76
N ASP A 70 3.07 -3.74 10.93
CA ASP A 70 1.80 -3.03 10.98
C ASP A 70 1.11 -3.07 9.62
N TYR A 71 1.88 -2.99 8.54
CA TYR A 71 1.32 -3.09 7.19
C TYR A 71 0.73 -4.48 6.95
N VAL A 72 1.43 -5.53 7.38
CA VAL A 72 0.89 -6.89 7.30
C VAL A 72 -0.43 -7.00 8.06
N ASP A 73 -0.47 -6.50 9.28
CA ASP A 73 -1.71 -6.53 10.08
C ASP A 73 -2.83 -5.72 9.43
N LEU A 74 -2.49 -4.61 8.81
CA LEU A 74 -3.45 -3.79 8.08
C LEU A 74 -4.08 -4.59 6.93
N THR A 75 -3.26 -5.28 6.15
CA THR A 75 -3.77 -6.04 5.00
C THR A 75 -4.54 -7.28 5.42
N LEU A 76 -4.23 -7.85 6.60
CA LEU A 76 -4.94 -9.01 7.14
C LEU A 76 -6.23 -8.62 7.89
N GLY A 77 -6.51 -7.33 8.00
CA GLY A 77 -7.69 -6.85 8.70
C GLY A 77 -7.54 -6.80 10.22
N LYS A 78 -6.33 -7.02 10.73
CA LYS A 78 -6.06 -6.98 12.18
C LYS A 78 -5.82 -5.57 12.70
N LEU A 79 -5.48 -4.65 11.82
CA LEU A 79 -5.23 -3.26 12.15
C LEU A 79 -6.08 -2.38 11.25
N ASN A 80 -6.80 -1.44 11.86
CA ASN A 80 -7.61 -0.47 11.13
C ASN A 80 -6.72 0.68 10.65
N GLY A 81 -6.74 0.98 9.35
CA GLY A 81 -5.88 2.00 8.76
C GLY A 81 -6.13 3.39 9.30
N GLN A 82 -7.41 3.74 9.56
CA GLN A 82 -7.75 5.03 10.11
C GLN A 82 -7.22 5.18 11.54
N MET A 83 -7.36 4.14 12.35
CA MET A 83 -6.81 4.14 13.70
C MET A 83 -5.29 4.17 13.71
N ALA A 84 -4.65 3.44 12.80
CA ALA A 84 -3.21 3.46 12.68
C ALA A 84 -2.70 4.86 12.34
N PHE A 85 -3.41 5.56 11.46
CA PHE A 85 -3.08 6.93 11.09
C PHE A 85 -3.20 7.86 12.31
N MET A 86 -4.29 7.74 13.05
CA MET A 86 -4.52 8.56 14.26
C MET A 86 -3.51 8.29 15.37
N GLN A 87 -3.03 7.06 15.46
CA GLN A 87 -2.04 6.68 16.48
C GLN A 87 -0.60 6.96 16.07
N GLY A 88 -0.40 7.48 14.87
CA GLY A 88 0.95 7.76 14.36
C GLY A 88 1.70 6.55 13.84
N LYS A 89 1.04 5.39 13.73
CA LYS A 89 1.64 4.18 13.17
C LYS A 89 1.74 4.23 11.65
N LEU A 90 0.84 4.98 11.03
CA LEU A 90 0.80 5.17 9.58
C LEU A 90 0.99 6.64 9.28
N LYS A 91 1.96 6.95 8.45
CA LYS A 91 2.22 8.31 7.99
C LYS A 91 1.97 8.38 6.50
N ILE A 92 1.31 9.43 6.06
CA ILE A 92 0.98 9.63 4.66
C ILE A 92 1.45 11.00 4.23
N ALA A 93 2.18 11.05 3.11
CA ALA A 93 2.61 12.28 2.48
C ALA A 93 2.09 12.30 1.05
N GLY A 94 1.70 13.47 0.57
CA GLY A 94 1.21 13.64 -0.78
C GLY A 94 -0.31 13.67 -0.84
N ASP A 95 -0.90 13.00 -1.83
CA ASP A 95 -2.32 13.07 -2.11
C ASP A 95 -3.16 12.27 -1.11
N MET A 96 -3.81 12.97 -0.20
CA MET A 96 -4.67 12.33 0.81
C MET A 96 -5.93 11.72 0.18
N GLY A 97 -6.42 12.26 -0.91
CA GLY A 97 -7.54 11.66 -1.63
C GLY A 97 -7.20 10.29 -2.16
N LEU A 98 -5.99 10.13 -2.66
CA LEU A 98 -5.50 8.83 -3.11
C LEU A 98 -5.39 7.85 -1.94
N ALA A 99 -4.95 8.33 -0.78
CA ALA A 99 -4.85 7.50 0.41
C ALA A 99 -6.23 6.93 0.80
N MET A 100 -7.25 7.75 0.74
CA MET A 100 -8.62 7.31 1.03
C MET A 100 -9.13 6.30 0.02
N LYS A 101 -8.71 6.42 -1.24
CA LYS A 101 -9.13 5.50 -2.30
C LYS A 101 -8.47 4.13 -2.19
N MET A 102 -7.40 4.01 -1.43
CA MET A 102 -6.70 2.72 -1.31
C MET A 102 -7.60 1.60 -0.79
N GLN A 103 -8.55 1.92 0.06
CA GLN A 103 -9.50 0.92 0.56
C GLN A 103 -10.39 0.38 -0.55
N THR A 104 -10.66 1.20 -1.56
CA THR A 104 -11.44 0.79 -2.72
C THR A 104 -10.58 0.08 -3.78
N LEU A 105 -9.32 0.50 -3.90
CA LEU A 105 -8.40 -0.04 -4.90
C LEU A 105 -7.91 -1.44 -4.57
N PHE A 106 -7.80 -1.75 -3.28
CA PHE A 106 -7.28 -3.05 -2.83
C PHE A 106 -8.25 -3.67 -1.83
N ARG A 107 -8.57 -4.94 -2.05
CA ARG A 107 -9.38 -5.68 -1.09
C ARG A 107 -8.56 -5.92 0.17
N ASN A 108 -9.19 -5.76 1.32
CA ASN A 108 -8.58 -6.00 2.63
C ASN A 108 -7.37 -5.11 2.91
N GLY A 109 -7.31 -4.00 2.29
CA GLY A 109 -6.17 -3.12 2.50
C GLY A 109 -6.40 -1.75 2.01
#